data_de2e9434300cf9c7cedc4bf8b531eaf1
#
_entry.id   de2e9434300cf9c7cedc4bf8b531eaf1
#
_cell.length_a   1.000
_cell.length_b   1.000
_cell.length_c   1.000
_cell.angle_alpha   90.00
_cell.angle_beta   90.00
_cell.angle_gamma   90.00
#
_symmetry.space_group_name_H-M   'P 1'
#
loop_
_entity.id
_entity.type
_entity.pdbx_description
1 polymer ?
#
loop_
_entity_poly.entity_id
_entity_poly.type
_entity_poly.pdbx_seq_one_letter_code
_entity_poly.pdbx_strand_id
1 'polypeptide(L)'
;AAVAVLRAGADGVELLRPGTPQRPEALDRLSLDTISYTDGGEVLLSGRAPEGAAVRVYIDNVAVADLPIGDDGRWQGEVTGVRPGVYTLRLDQLAVDGQVGGRLETPFKREAPAVLAAARDDSQSAAASIAAVTVQRGDTLWAISQDRYGSGFLYVKVFEANRDNIRDPDLIYPGQVFAIPN
;
A
#
# COMPACT_ATOMS: atom_id res chain seq x y z
N ALA A 1 -6.75 -19.62 14.27
CA ALA A 1 -6.94 -18.17 14.19
C ALA A 1 -5.55 -17.53 14.07
N ALA A 2 -5.23 -17.02 12.90
CA ALA A 2 -3.97 -16.31 12.69
C ALA A 2 -4.21 -14.84 13.06
N VAL A 3 -3.48 -14.35 14.06
CA VAL A 3 -3.52 -12.95 14.50
C VAL A 3 -2.50 -12.19 13.64
N ALA A 4 -2.96 -11.24 12.84
CA ALA A 4 -2.07 -10.30 12.17
C ALA A 4 -1.55 -9.30 13.20
N VAL A 5 -0.24 -9.28 13.42
CA VAL A 5 0.41 -8.30 14.29
C VAL A 5 0.92 -7.16 13.42
N LEU A 6 0.35 -5.96 13.62
CA LEU A 6 0.83 -4.71 13.07
C LEU A 6 1.88 -4.12 14.02
N ARG A 7 3.07 -3.88 13.55
CA ARG A 7 4.09 -3.13 14.28
C ARG A 7 4.24 -1.75 13.66
N ALA A 8 3.87 -0.73 14.42
CA ALA A 8 4.18 0.65 14.08
C ALA A 8 5.60 0.98 14.55
N GLY A 9 6.48 1.33 13.63
CA GLY A 9 7.80 1.85 13.90
C GLY A 9 7.93 3.28 13.35
N ALA A 10 9.01 3.96 13.68
CA ALA A 10 9.29 5.33 13.21
C ALA A 10 9.38 5.44 11.68
N ASP A 11 9.50 4.31 10.98
CA ASP A 11 9.67 4.21 9.52
C ASP A 11 8.45 3.66 8.78
N GLY A 12 7.26 3.62 9.43
CA GLY A 12 6.01 3.15 8.82
C GLY A 12 5.41 1.88 9.47
N VAL A 13 4.26 1.46 8.97
CA VAL A 13 3.54 0.28 9.47
C VAL A 13 3.93 -0.95 8.65
N GLU A 14 4.60 -1.92 9.28
CA GLU A 14 4.94 -3.21 8.69
C GLU A 14 3.87 -4.26 9.04
N LEU A 15 3.26 -4.87 8.03
CA LEU A 15 2.31 -5.97 8.20
C LEU A 15 3.08 -7.28 8.37
N LEU A 16 3.23 -7.76 9.61
CA LEU A 16 3.78 -9.08 9.88
C LEU A 16 2.67 -10.12 9.83
N ARG A 17 2.55 -10.82 8.70
CA ARG A 17 1.76 -12.07 8.66
C ARG A 17 2.62 -13.20 9.24
N PRO A 18 2.14 -13.96 10.23
CA PRO A 18 2.75 -15.24 10.56
C PRO A 18 2.42 -16.22 9.44
N GLY A 19 3.25 -16.24 8.42
CA GLY A 19 3.20 -17.22 7.34
C GLY A 19 3.97 -18.47 7.75
N THR A 20 3.45 -19.66 7.44
CA THR A 20 4.20 -20.90 7.26
C THR A 20 5.56 -20.58 6.62
N PRO A 21 6.67 -21.23 7.04
CA PRO A 21 7.97 -21.03 6.43
C PRO A 21 7.94 -21.61 5.02
N GLN A 22 7.34 -20.90 4.11
CA GLN A 22 7.46 -21.12 2.69
C GLN A 22 8.73 -20.40 2.26
N ARG A 23 9.71 -21.16 1.84
CA ARG A 23 10.93 -20.67 1.21
C ARG A 23 10.55 -19.58 0.23
N PRO A 24 11.19 -18.41 0.25
CA PRO A 24 10.72 -17.27 -0.51
C PRO A 24 10.95 -17.45 -2.01
N GLU A 25 10.00 -18.08 -2.70
CA GLU A 25 9.84 -17.90 -4.16
C GLU A 25 9.55 -16.42 -4.51
N ALA A 26 9.35 -15.60 -3.49
CA ALA A 26 9.01 -14.19 -3.61
C ALA A 26 10.22 -13.28 -3.89
N LEU A 27 11.46 -13.77 -3.75
CA LEU A 27 12.67 -12.99 -4.08
C LEU A 27 13.01 -13.01 -5.57
N ASP A 28 12.37 -13.89 -6.36
CA ASP A 28 12.66 -14.03 -7.78
C ASP A 28 11.85 -13.11 -8.67
N ARG A 29 11.03 -12.23 -8.10
CA ARG A 29 10.16 -11.29 -8.86
C ARG A 29 10.02 -9.96 -8.16
N LEU A 30 9.91 -8.91 -8.98
CA LEU A 30 9.52 -7.57 -8.49
C LEU A 30 8.13 -7.63 -7.84
N SER A 31 8.03 -7.21 -6.58
CA SER A 31 6.77 -7.08 -5.85
C SER A 31 6.60 -5.68 -5.27
N LEU A 32 5.36 -5.26 -5.17
CA LEU A 32 4.92 -4.11 -4.39
C LEU A 32 4.17 -4.68 -3.18
N ASP A 33 4.76 -4.55 -2.00
CA ASP A 33 4.24 -5.16 -0.79
C ASP A 33 3.38 -4.16 0.01
N THR A 34 3.77 -2.87 0.04
CA THR A 34 3.06 -1.87 0.81
C THR A 34 2.99 -0.53 0.09
N ILE A 35 1.82 0.10 0.16
CA ILE A 35 1.57 1.51 -0.14
C ILE A 35 1.13 2.17 1.16
N SER A 36 1.77 3.26 1.55
CA SER A 36 1.42 4.04 2.73
C SER A 36 1.68 5.53 2.49
N TYR A 37 1.44 6.34 3.50
CA TYR A 37 1.67 7.78 3.43
C TYR A 37 2.53 8.22 4.61
N THR A 38 3.48 9.11 4.34
CA THR A 38 4.28 9.75 5.39
C THR A 38 3.43 10.74 6.18
N ASP A 39 3.96 11.24 7.30
CA ASP A 39 3.31 12.32 8.06
C ASP A 39 3.14 13.60 7.24
N GLY A 40 4.01 13.85 6.28
CA GLY A 40 3.87 14.94 5.30
C GLY A 40 2.78 14.68 4.25
N GLY A 41 2.24 13.44 4.18
CA GLY A 41 1.25 13.03 3.21
C GLY A 41 1.84 12.60 1.87
N GLU A 42 3.14 12.40 1.77
CA GLU A 42 3.78 11.85 0.57
C GLU A 42 3.58 10.34 0.48
N VAL A 43 3.64 9.79 -0.72
CA VAL A 43 3.44 8.35 -0.95
C VAL A 43 4.73 7.61 -0.58
N LEU A 44 4.62 6.62 0.28
CA LEU A 44 5.69 5.70 0.62
C LEU A 44 5.40 4.33 0.01
N LEU A 45 6.31 3.84 -0.80
CA LEU A 45 6.24 2.53 -1.44
C LEU A 45 7.32 1.62 -0.87
N SER A 46 7.00 0.35 -0.68
CA SER A 46 7.98 -0.66 -0.35
C SER A 46 7.66 -2.01 -0.99
N GLY A 47 8.69 -2.83 -1.18
CA GLY A 47 8.52 -4.13 -1.79
C GLY A 47 9.83 -4.90 -1.85
N ARG A 48 9.83 -5.91 -2.71
CA ARG A 48 10.98 -6.78 -2.94
C ARG A 48 11.27 -6.89 -4.42
N ALA A 49 12.53 -7.09 -4.74
CA ALA A 49 12.98 -7.32 -6.10
C ALA A 49 14.18 -8.28 -6.08
N PRO A 50 14.42 -9.04 -7.16
CA PRO A 50 15.69 -9.72 -7.37
C PRO A 50 16.87 -8.74 -7.37
N GLU A 51 18.08 -9.25 -7.38
CA GLU A 51 19.27 -8.41 -7.50
C GLU A 51 19.16 -7.41 -8.64
N GLY A 52 19.50 -6.15 -8.36
CA GLY A 52 19.40 -5.05 -9.30
C GLY A 52 19.93 -3.76 -8.70
N ALA A 53 19.98 -2.70 -9.51
CA ALA A 53 20.43 -1.39 -9.06
C ALA A 53 19.31 -0.62 -8.34
N ALA A 54 18.11 -0.61 -8.93
CA ALA A 54 16.99 0.17 -8.41
C ALA A 54 15.63 -0.32 -8.96
N VAL A 55 14.56 0.13 -8.32
CA VAL A 55 13.21 0.11 -8.85
C VAL A 55 12.85 1.52 -9.31
N ARG A 56 12.61 1.68 -10.60
CA ARG A 56 12.15 2.94 -11.18
C ARG A 56 10.64 3.01 -11.12
N VAL A 57 10.14 4.08 -10.52
CA VAL A 57 8.72 4.34 -10.33
C VAL A 57 8.22 5.28 -11.40
N TYR A 58 7.11 4.92 -12.03
CA TYR A 58 6.39 5.75 -13.00
C TYR A 58 4.96 5.99 -12.55
N ILE A 59 4.49 7.21 -12.77
CA ILE A 59 3.07 7.59 -12.66
C ILE A 59 2.61 8.01 -14.06
N ASP A 60 1.63 7.30 -14.62
CA ASP A 60 1.14 7.50 -16.00
C ASP A 60 2.29 7.56 -17.04
N ASN A 61 3.23 6.63 -16.95
CA ASN A 61 4.43 6.54 -17.79
C ASN A 61 5.48 7.67 -17.61
N VAL A 62 5.30 8.57 -16.66
CA VAL A 62 6.32 9.56 -16.28
C VAL A 62 7.15 9.02 -15.15
N ALA A 63 8.47 8.93 -15.31
CA ALA A 63 9.38 8.51 -14.24
C ALA A 63 9.42 9.59 -13.14
N VAL A 64 9.16 9.16 -11.89
CA VAL A 64 9.05 10.07 -10.74
C VAL A 64 10.09 9.79 -9.65
N ALA A 65 10.60 8.57 -9.55
CA ALA A 65 11.62 8.19 -8.57
C ALA A 65 12.41 6.95 -9.01
N ASP A 66 13.66 6.84 -8.53
CA ASP A 66 14.48 5.63 -8.57
C ASP A 66 14.77 5.22 -7.13
N LEU A 67 14.28 4.06 -6.72
CA LEU A 67 14.38 3.54 -5.36
C LEU A 67 15.44 2.42 -5.33
N PRO A 68 16.54 2.56 -4.56
CA PRO A 68 17.61 1.57 -4.54
C PRO A 68 17.11 0.23 -3.99
N ILE A 69 17.60 -0.87 -4.55
CA ILE A 69 17.38 -2.22 -4.02
C ILE A 69 18.51 -2.53 -3.05
N GLY A 70 18.16 -2.88 -1.81
CA GLY A 70 19.13 -3.30 -0.80
C GLY A 70 19.70 -4.69 -1.08
N ASP A 71 20.80 -5.02 -0.40
CA ASP A 71 21.46 -6.34 -0.51
C ASP A 71 20.55 -7.50 -0.08
N ASP A 72 19.51 -7.20 0.70
CA ASP A 72 18.48 -8.15 1.13
C ASP A 72 17.33 -8.31 0.12
N GLY A 73 17.41 -7.66 -1.04
CA GLY A 73 16.39 -7.65 -2.07
C GLY A 73 15.17 -6.79 -1.73
N ARG A 74 15.21 -5.99 -0.67
CA ARG A 74 14.14 -5.05 -0.31
C ARG A 74 14.40 -3.69 -0.93
N TRP A 75 13.33 -3.02 -1.26
CA TRP A 75 13.36 -1.63 -1.71
C TRP A 75 12.24 -0.84 -1.04
N GLN A 76 12.52 0.40 -0.74
CA GLN A 76 11.54 1.34 -0.23
C GLN A 76 11.93 2.76 -0.59
N GLY A 77 10.95 3.64 -0.63
CA GLY A 77 11.21 5.07 -0.80
C GLY A 77 9.95 5.88 -0.97
N GLU A 78 10.16 7.17 -0.88
CA GLU A 78 9.14 8.18 -0.96
C GLU A 78 8.99 8.67 -2.41
N VAL A 79 7.73 8.83 -2.84
CA VAL A 79 7.37 9.43 -4.13
C VAL A 79 6.68 10.76 -3.86
N THR A 80 7.35 11.83 -4.19
CA THR A 80 6.89 13.20 -3.96
C THR A 80 6.26 13.84 -5.19
N GLY A 81 5.49 14.90 -4.99
CA GLY A 81 4.96 15.72 -6.08
C GLY A 81 3.80 15.10 -6.86
N VAL A 82 3.28 13.93 -6.44
CA VAL A 82 2.10 13.32 -7.07
C VAL A 82 0.84 14.02 -6.55
N ARG A 83 0.04 14.59 -7.47
CA ARG A 83 -1.23 15.22 -7.11
C ARG A 83 -2.29 14.17 -6.75
N PRO A 84 -3.34 14.54 -5.97
CA PRO A 84 -4.48 13.66 -5.77
C PRO A 84 -5.12 13.25 -7.10
N GLY A 85 -5.42 11.97 -7.26
CA GLY A 85 -5.99 11.44 -8.50
C GLY A 85 -5.82 9.93 -8.64
N VAL A 86 -6.35 9.39 -9.72
CA VAL A 86 -6.20 7.97 -10.10
C VAL A 86 -5.21 7.89 -11.27
N TYR A 87 -4.25 7.00 -11.15
CA TYR A 87 -3.11 6.85 -12.05
C TYR A 87 -2.82 5.38 -12.34
N THR A 88 -1.99 5.14 -13.33
CA THR A 88 -1.28 3.88 -13.49
C THR A 88 0.08 3.99 -12.81
N LEU A 89 0.28 3.24 -11.73
CA LEU A 89 1.58 3.06 -11.09
C LEU A 89 2.32 1.92 -11.80
N ARG A 90 3.48 2.22 -12.38
CA ARG A 90 4.37 1.24 -12.97
C ARG A 90 5.70 1.24 -12.23
N LEU A 91 6.19 0.04 -11.98
CA LEU A 91 7.49 -0.22 -11.37
C LEU A 91 8.33 -1.03 -12.36
N ASP A 92 9.51 -0.55 -12.67
CA ASP A 92 10.50 -1.25 -13.51
C ASP A 92 11.73 -1.56 -12.63
N GLN A 93 12.06 -2.85 -12.47
CA GLN A 93 13.33 -3.24 -11.88
C GLN A 93 14.46 -2.99 -12.87
N LEU A 94 15.45 -2.21 -12.48
CA LEU A 94 16.64 -1.93 -13.27
C LEU A 94 17.80 -2.82 -12.81
N ALA A 95 18.38 -3.56 -13.73
CA ALA A 95 19.64 -4.23 -13.51
C ALA A 95 20.80 -3.22 -13.46
N VAL A 96 21.98 -3.66 -13.01
CA VAL A 96 23.18 -2.81 -12.89
C VAL A 96 23.61 -2.22 -14.25
N ASP A 97 23.33 -2.94 -15.34
CA ASP A 97 23.56 -2.48 -16.72
C ASP A 97 22.46 -1.57 -17.28
N GLY A 98 21.45 -1.26 -16.46
CA GLY A 98 20.31 -0.40 -16.81
C GLY A 98 19.21 -1.09 -17.60
N GLN A 99 19.30 -2.38 -17.87
CA GLN A 99 18.23 -3.15 -18.52
C GLN A 99 17.06 -3.38 -17.55
N VAL A 100 15.83 -3.47 -18.10
CA VAL A 100 14.64 -3.79 -17.30
C VAL A 100 14.55 -5.31 -17.12
N GLY A 101 14.76 -5.78 -15.90
CA GLY A 101 14.66 -7.20 -15.53
C GLY A 101 13.25 -7.64 -15.11
N GLY A 102 12.44 -6.72 -14.62
CA GLY A 102 11.08 -6.98 -14.17
C GLY A 102 10.19 -5.75 -14.27
N ARG A 103 8.88 -5.97 -14.47
CA ARG A 103 7.87 -4.91 -14.54
C ARG A 103 6.62 -5.30 -13.78
N LEU A 104 6.05 -4.35 -13.06
CA LEU A 104 4.76 -4.45 -12.41
C LEU A 104 3.95 -3.20 -12.69
N GLU A 105 2.68 -3.38 -13.05
CA GLU A 105 1.72 -2.29 -13.21
C GLU A 105 0.49 -2.54 -12.34
N THR A 106 -0.07 -1.46 -11.77
CA THR A 106 -1.29 -1.51 -10.98
C THR A 106 -1.98 -0.17 -11.02
N PRO A 107 -3.32 -0.12 -11.03
CA PRO A 107 -4.03 1.11 -10.73
C PRO A 107 -3.61 1.62 -9.35
N PHE A 108 -3.54 2.92 -9.20
CA PHE A 108 -3.16 3.58 -7.95
C PHE A 108 -3.98 4.85 -7.76
N LYS A 109 -4.54 5.03 -6.57
CA LYS A 109 -5.19 6.28 -6.18
C LYS A 109 -4.33 7.03 -5.17
N ARG A 110 -3.88 8.22 -5.55
CA ARG A 110 -3.28 9.19 -4.62
C ARG A 110 -4.40 9.92 -3.89
N GLU A 111 -4.51 9.70 -2.58
CA GLU A 111 -5.53 10.35 -1.76
C GLU A 111 -5.30 11.85 -1.60
N ALA A 112 -6.41 12.58 -1.38
CA ALA A 112 -6.33 13.99 -1.08
C ALA A 112 -5.77 14.23 0.33
N PRO A 113 -5.00 15.31 0.56
CA PRO A 113 -4.45 15.64 1.89
C PRO A 113 -5.51 15.72 3.00
N ALA A 114 -6.71 16.18 2.67
CA ALA A 114 -7.82 16.26 3.63
C ALA A 114 -8.26 14.87 4.12
N VAL A 115 -8.30 13.86 3.23
CA VAL A 115 -8.64 12.48 3.61
C VAL A 115 -7.57 11.89 4.52
N LEU A 116 -6.29 12.15 4.21
CA LEU A 116 -5.17 11.70 5.03
C LEU A 116 -5.17 12.35 6.41
N ALA A 117 -5.48 13.64 6.50
CA ALA A 117 -5.59 14.36 7.77
C ALA A 117 -6.73 13.78 8.62
N ALA A 118 -7.93 13.60 8.04
CA ALA A 118 -9.07 13.01 8.74
C ALA A 118 -8.75 11.61 9.29
N ALA A 119 -8.12 10.76 8.49
CA ALA A 119 -7.73 9.42 8.90
C ALA A 119 -6.74 9.41 10.09
N ARG A 120 -5.89 10.44 10.21
CA ARG A 120 -4.95 10.60 11.35
C ARG A 120 -5.66 11.06 12.60
N ASP A 121 -6.53 12.06 12.49
CA ASP A 121 -7.29 12.58 13.63
C ASP A 121 -8.14 11.48 14.26
N ASP A 122 -8.79 10.64 13.44
CA ASP A 122 -9.53 9.47 13.89
C ASP A 122 -8.63 8.45 14.60
N SER A 123 -7.41 8.23 14.08
CA SER A 123 -6.44 7.29 14.69
C SER A 123 -5.87 7.77 16.02
N GLN A 124 -5.75 9.08 16.22
CA GLN A 124 -5.30 9.68 17.49
C GLN A 124 -6.41 9.73 18.55
N SER A 125 -7.66 9.82 18.10
CA SER A 125 -8.84 9.89 18.99
C SER A 125 -9.27 8.51 19.52
N ALA A 126 -8.95 7.44 18.81
CA ALA A 126 -9.36 6.08 19.15
C ALA A 126 -8.24 5.33 19.88
N ALA A 127 -8.20 5.39 21.20
CA ALA A 127 -7.37 4.48 21.98
C ALA A 127 -7.73 3.02 21.64
N ALA A 128 -6.85 2.35 20.88
CA ALA A 128 -6.84 0.91 20.60
C ALA A 128 -7.70 0.36 19.44
N SER A 129 -8.24 1.15 18.53
CA SER A 129 -8.84 0.60 17.30
C SER A 129 -8.18 1.18 16.05
N ILE A 130 -8.00 0.35 15.01
CA ILE A 130 -7.56 0.83 13.70
C ILE A 130 -8.72 1.66 13.14
N ALA A 131 -8.54 2.98 13.08
CA ALA A 131 -9.56 3.90 12.60
C ALA A 131 -9.50 4.10 11.08
N ALA A 132 -8.38 3.75 10.44
CA ALA A 132 -8.21 3.85 8.99
C ALA A 132 -7.32 2.74 8.45
N VAL A 133 -7.52 2.39 7.18
CA VAL A 133 -6.70 1.43 6.43
C VAL A 133 -6.37 1.98 5.05
N THR A 134 -5.12 1.79 4.60
CA THR A 134 -4.73 2.07 3.21
C THR A 134 -4.87 0.79 2.39
N VAL A 135 -5.66 0.87 1.31
CA VAL A 135 -5.88 -0.24 0.38
C VAL A 135 -4.57 -0.63 -0.28
N GLN A 136 -4.25 -1.91 -0.24
CA GLN A 136 -3.10 -2.50 -0.90
C GLN A 136 -3.51 -3.17 -2.21
N ARG A 137 -2.52 -3.52 -3.02
CA ARG A 137 -2.75 -4.26 -4.25
C ARG A 137 -3.35 -5.64 -3.94
N GLY A 138 -4.51 -5.92 -4.53
CA GLY A 138 -5.26 -7.17 -4.33
C GLY A 138 -6.25 -7.15 -3.17
N ASP A 139 -6.37 -6.04 -2.44
CA ASP A 139 -7.39 -5.90 -1.42
C ASP A 139 -8.79 -5.80 -2.02
N THR A 140 -9.75 -6.26 -1.25
CA THR A 140 -11.18 -6.08 -1.49
C THR A 140 -11.86 -5.59 -0.21
N LEU A 141 -12.99 -4.91 -0.32
CA LEU A 141 -13.76 -4.50 0.86
C LEU A 141 -14.15 -5.70 1.73
N TRP A 142 -14.40 -6.86 1.08
CA TRP A 142 -14.70 -8.10 1.78
C TRP A 142 -13.50 -8.58 2.63
N ALA A 143 -12.29 -8.59 2.05
CA ALA A 143 -11.07 -9.00 2.75
C ALA A 143 -10.73 -8.05 3.91
N ILE A 144 -10.81 -6.73 3.67
CA ILE A 144 -10.62 -5.70 4.70
C ILE A 144 -11.59 -5.90 5.86
N SER A 145 -12.87 -6.17 5.56
CA SER A 145 -13.89 -6.42 6.58
C SER A 145 -13.68 -7.74 7.32
N GLN A 146 -13.25 -8.78 6.61
CA GLN A 146 -12.91 -10.07 7.22
C GLN A 146 -11.76 -9.92 8.22
N ASP A 147 -10.72 -9.18 7.86
CA ASP A 147 -9.56 -8.95 8.73
C ASP A 147 -9.94 -8.09 9.94
N ARG A 148 -10.81 -7.10 9.76
CA ARG A 148 -11.18 -6.14 10.80
C ARG A 148 -12.25 -6.66 11.76
N TYR A 149 -13.30 -7.27 11.23
CA TYR A 149 -14.50 -7.65 12.00
C TYR A 149 -14.66 -9.16 12.17
N GLY A 150 -13.77 -9.95 11.55
CA GLY A 150 -13.92 -11.41 11.50
C GLY A 150 -15.03 -11.87 10.54
N SER A 151 -15.62 -10.96 9.77
CA SER A 151 -16.69 -11.26 8.82
C SER A 151 -16.62 -10.36 7.59
N GLY A 152 -16.38 -10.95 6.43
CA GLY A 152 -16.36 -10.22 5.16
C GLY A 152 -17.72 -9.63 4.78
N PHE A 153 -18.84 -10.20 5.28
CA PHE A 153 -20.18 -9.66 5.01
C PHE A 153 -20.41 -8.27 5.62
N LEU A 154 -19.57 -7.86 6.58
CA LEU A 154 -19.64 -6.52 7.17
C LEU A 154 -18.99 -5.44 6.29
N TYR A 155 -18.56 -5.78 5.06
CA TYR A 155 -18.02 -4.80 4.09
C TYR A 155 -18.97 -3.61 3.86
N VAL A 156 -20.27 -3.81 4.02
CA VAL A 156 -21.28 -2.76 3.92
C VAL A 156 -21.01 -1.63 4.93
N LYS A 157 -20.55 -1.93 6.16
CA LYS A 157 -20.17 -0.91 7.15
C LYS A 157 -19.01 -0.04 6.64
N VAL A 158 -17.96 -0.69 6.08
CA VAL A 158 -16.81 0.04 5.52
C VAL A 158 -17.25 0.86 4.32
N PHE A 159 -18.07 0.30 3.43
CA PHE A 159 -18.60 1.00 2.27
C PHE A 159 -19.43 2.23 2.66
N GLU A 160 -20.36 2.09 3.60
CA GLU A 160 -21.22 3.19 4.05
C GLU A 160 -20.43 4.32 4.71
N ALA A 161 -19.42 3.98 5.54
CA ALA A 161 -18.54 4.96 6.17
C ALA A 161 -17.67 5.73 5.15
N ASN A 162 -17.47 5.18 3.96
CA ASN A 162 -16.60 5.74 2.91
C ASN A 162 -17.36 6.05 1.61
N ARG A 163 -18.68 6.17 1.66
CA ARG A 163 -19.53 6.32 0.47
C ARG A 163 -19.12 7.49 -0.45
N ASP A 164 -18.58 8.55 0.13
CA ASP A 164 -18.13 9.72 -0.63
C ASP A 164 -16.84 9.45 -1.42
N ASN A 165 -16.06 8.44 -0.98
CA ASN A 165 -14.78 8.05 -1.57
C ASN A 165 -14.85 6.79 -2.43
N ILE A 166 -15.90 5.97 -2.27
CA ILE A 166 -16.11 4.72 -2.99
C ILE A 166 -17.36 4.85 -3.86
N ARG A 167 -17.18 4.89 -5.18
CA ARG A 167 -18.31 4.92 -6.13
C ARG A 167 -18.94 3.55 -6.33
N ASP A 168 -18.11 2.51 -6.30
CA ASP A 168 -18.49 1.13 -6.54
C ASP A 168 -17.73 0.25 -5.55
N PRO A 169 -18.41 -0.56 -4.74
CA PRO A 169 -17.77 -1.44 -3.76
C PRO A 169 -16.84 -2.50 -4.38
N ASP A 170 -17.04 -2.82 -5.66
CA ASP A 170 -16.18 -3.74 -6.40
C ASP A 170 -14.98 -3.05 -7.05
N LEU A 171 -14.92 -1.71 -7.00
CA LEU A 171 -13.90 -0.92 -7.65
C LEU A 171 -13.16 -0.03 -6.63
N ILE A 172 -12.26 -0.63 -5.88
CA ILE A 172 -11.34 0.07 -4.98
C ILE A 172 -9.93 0.05 -5.54
N TYR A 173 -9.15 1.07 -5.23
CA TYR A 173 -7.81 1.26 -5.78
C TYR A 173 -6.74 1.20 -4.70
N PRO A 174 -5.60 0.55 -4.95
CA PRO A 174 -4.41 0.67 -4.10
C PRO A 174 -4.06 2.14 -3.84
N GLY A 175 -3.73 2.45 -2.58
CA GLY A 175 -3.47 3.82 -2.13
C GLY A 175 -4.69 4.56 -1.59
N GLN A 176 -5.93 4.09 -1.81
CA GLN A 176 -7.10 4.68 -1.13
C GLN A 176 -6.99 4.50 0.37
N VAL A 177 -7.48 5.48 1.12
CA VAL A 177 -7.57 5.41 2.58
C VAL A 177 -9.04 5.37 3.00
N PHE A 178 -9.41 4.31 3.72
CA PHE A 178 -10.76 4.10 4.21
C PHE A 178 -10.84 4.26 5.71
N ALA A 179 -11.84 5.00 6.19
CA ALA A 179 -12.24 4.98 7.58
C ALA A 179 -12.87 3.62 7.93
N ILE A 180 -12.48 3.08 9.08
CA ILE A 180 -12.96 1.79 9.58
C ILE A 180 -13.83 2.05 10.82
N PRO A 181 -15.15 2.02 10.70
CA PRO A 181 -16.03 2.19 11.85
C PRO A 181 -15.90 1.02 12.83
N ASN A 182 -16.24 1.26 14.08
CA ASN A 182 -16.26 0.23 15.12
C ASN A 182 -17.48 -0.70 15.01
#